data_04a71896d988e84d109b969ea05319ef
#
_entry.id   04a71896d988e84d109b969ea05319ef
#
_cell.length_a   1.000
_cell.length_b   1.000
_cell.length_c   1.000
_cell.angle_alpha   90.00
_cell.angle_beta   90.00
_cell.angle_gamma   90.00
#
_symmetry.space_group_name_H-M   'P 1'
#
loop_
_entity.id
_entity.type
_entity.pdbx_description
1 polymer ?
#
loop_
_entity_poly.entity_id
_entity_poly.type
_entity_poly.pdbx_seq_one_letter_code
_entity_poly.pdbx_strand_id
1 'polypeptide(L)'
;HPQLPALPVIDHKGRPQGLINRRVFNERMAVPFARELLGRKPCIQLMHASPIMADVAQSIDAMSEILLGEDQRYLSDGFIITRDGRYAGVGTGEALVRRVTELRIEAARYANPLTLLPGNIPIAEHIARLIEARQSFMAAYCDLNHFKPYNDQYGYFRGDRMIRLVASTLVK
;
A
#
# COMPACT_ATOMS: atom_id res chain seq x y z
N HIS A 1 22.74 -13.60 -1.69
CA HIS A 1 22.72 -12.42 -2.56
C HIS A 1 23.38 -11.24 -1.83
N PRO A 2 24.48 -10.69 -2.34
CA PRO A 2 25.25 -9.66 -1.62
C PRO A 2 24.52 -8.31 -1.47
N GLN A 3 23.38 -8.11 -2.13
CA GLN A 3 22.66 -6.84 -2.13
C GLN A 3 21.36 -6.82 -1.29
N LEU A 4 20.95 -7.94 -0.71
CA LEU A 4 19.74 -7.95 0.12
C LEU A 4 20.00 -7.26 1.46
N PRO A 5 19.20 -6.27 1.86
CA PRO A 5 19.34 -5.60 3.15
C PRO A 5 18.95 -6.50 4.32
N ALA A 6 18.05 -7.45 4.08
CA ALA A 6 17.55 -8.36 5.09
C ALA A 6 17.19 -9.72 4.49
N LEU A 7 17.15 -10.75 5.35
CA LEU A 7 16.74 -12.11 5.02
C LEU A 7 15.46 -12.46 5.78
N PRO A 8 14.38 -12.86 5.10
CA PRO A 8 13.17 -13.33 5.76
C PRO A 8 13.40 -14.75 6.33
N VAL A 9 12.86 -14.97 7.52
CA VAL A 9 12.76 -16.28 8.14
C VAL A 9 11.32 -16.75 7.98
N ILE A 10 11.14 -17.90 7.35
CA ILE A 10 9.81 -18.47 7.07
C ILE A 10 9.67 -19.86 7.70
N ASP A 11 8.45 -20.25 8.04
CA ASP A 11 8.15 -21.59 8.52
C ASP A 11 8.04 -22.60 7.33
N HIS A 12 7.85 -23.89 7.68
CA HIS A 12 7.68 -24.95 6.69
C HIS A 12 6.40 -24.81 5.85
N LYS A 13 5.46 -23.93 6.24
CA LYS A 13 4.24 -23.60 5.50
C LYS A 13 4.41 -22.35 4.64
N GLY A 14 5.61 -21.76 4.61
CA GLY A 14 5.92 -20.55 3.88
C GLY A 14 5.42 -19.26 4.54
N ARG A 15 5.07 -19.28 5.82
CA ARG A 15 4.62 -18.10 6.55
C ARG A 15 5.81 -17.38 7.18
N PRO A 16 5.88 -16.05 7.07
CA PRO A 16 6.92 -15.26 7.70
C PRO A 16 6.91 -15.39 9.22
N GLN A 17 8.09 -15.59 9.80
CA GLN A 17 8.32 -15.65 11.25
C GLN A 17 9.11 -14.44 11.75
N GLY A 18 9.95 -13.86 10.89
CA GLY A 18 10.80 -12.76 11.26
C GLY A 18 11.71 -12.30 10.12
N LEU A 19 12.54 -11.32 10.42
CA LEU A 19 13.47 -10.72 9.50
C LEU A 19 14.86 -10.62 10.15
N ILE A 20 15.90 -11.05 9.44
CA ILE A 20 17.29 -10.87 9.85
C ILE A 20 17.86 -9.69 9.06
N ASN A 21 18.06 -8.56 9.72
CA ASN A 21 18.72 -7.41 9.14
C ASN A 21 20.22 -7.68 8.97
N ARG A 22 20.75 -7.44 7.76
CA ARG A 22 22.16 -7.67 7.44
C ARG A 22 23.12 -6.84 8.31
N ARG A 23 22.82 -5.55 8.52
CA ARG A 23 23.65 -4.68 9.31
C ARG A 23 23.75 -5.15 10.75
N VAL A 24 22.60 -5.41 11.39
CA VAL A 24 22.51 -5.91 12.76
C VAL A 24 23.20 -7.27 12.90
N PHE A 25 23.02 -8.15 11.92
CA PHE A 25 23.70 -9.45 11.88
C PHE A 25 25.22 -9.27 11.84
N ASN A 26 25.71 -8.41 10.94
CA ASN A 26 27.16 -8.17 10.82
C ASN A 26 27.74 -7.53 12.09
N GLU A 27 27.03 -6.58 12.70
CA GLU A 27 27.42 -5.97 13.99
C GLU A 27 27.54 -7.01 15.10
N ARG A 28 26.56 -7.92 15.21
CA ARG A 28 26.60 -9.01 16.18
C ARG A 28 27.74 -10.00 15.91
N MET A 29 28.03 -10.29 14.64
CA MET A 29 29.09 -11.21 14.25
C MET A 29 30.50 -10.59 14.31
N ALA A 30 30.61 -9.28 14.41
CA ALA A 30 31.88 -8.56 14.58
C ALA A 30 32.38 -8.56 16.03
N VAL A 31 31.54 -8.92 17.01
CA VAL A 31 31.94 -9.02 18.41
C VAL A 31 32.89 -10.22 18.59
N PRO A 32 33.98 -10.12 19.38
CA PRO A 32 34.88 -11.24 19.67
C PRO A 32 34.12 -12.49 20.12
N PHE A 33 34.50 -13.64 19.62
CA PHE A 33 33.90 -14.96 19.90
C PHE A 33 32.43 -15.13 19.46
N ALA A 34 31.86 -14.15 18.75
CA ALA A 34 30.46 -14.22 18.31
C ALA A 34 30.19 -15.43 17.39
N ARG A 35 31.16 -15.78 16.51
CA ARG A 35 31.04 -16.91 15.60
C ARG A 35 31.00 -18.24 16.34
N GLU A 36 31.77 -18.40 17.39
CA GLU A 36 31.81 -19.59 18.24
C GLU A 36 30.51 -19.73 19.03
N LEU A 37 29.98 -18.62 19.55
CA LEU A 37 28.80 -18.58 20.40
C LEU A 37 27.50 -18.69 19.59
N LEU A 38 27.42 -18.01 18.45
CA LEU A 38 26.18 -17.85 17.68
C LEU A 38 26.17 -18.68 16.38
N GLY A 39 27.33 -19.05 15.82
CA GLY A 39 27.43 -19.67 14.50
C GLY A 39 26.74 -21.02 14.38
N ARG A 40 26.47 -21.70 15.51
CA ARG A 40 25.71 -22.97 15.55
C ARG A 40 24.28 -22.81 16.08
N LYS A 41 23.88 -21.58 16.41
CA LYS A 41 22.51 -21.31 16.91
C LYS A 41 21.53 -21.24 15.76
N PRO A 42 20.27 -21.62 15.98
CA PRO A 42 19.21 -21.46 14.99
C PRO A 42 19.04 -19.98 14.60
N CYS A 43 18.80 -19.71 13.31
CA CYS A 43 18.64 -18.35 12.78
C CYS A 43 17.50 -17.57 13.44
N ILE A 44 16.53 -18.24 14.02
CA ILE A 44 15.44 -17.64 14.78
C ILE A 44 15.93 -16.80 15.97
N GLN A 45 17.09 -17.09 16.54
CA GLN A 45 17.69 -16.30 17.62
C GLN A 45 18.33 -14.99 17.13
N LEU A 46 18.53 -14.85 15.82
CA LEU A 46 19.15 -13.70 15.20
C LEU A 46 18.12 -12.81 14.48
N MET A 47 16.87 -13.29 14.35
CA MET A 47 15.82 -12.56 13.69
C MET A 47 15.13 -11.56 14.62
N HIS A 48 14.53 -10.55 14.02
CA HIS A 48 13.51 -9.71 14.63
C HIS A 48 12.15 -10.39 14.44
N ALA A 49 11.45 -10.69 15.55
CA ALA A 49 10.23 -11.51 15.54
C ALA A 49 8.95 -10.76 15.11
N SER A 50 9.00 -9.44 14.98
CA SER A 50 7.86 -8.62 14.56
C SER A 50 8.25 -7.80 13.32
N PRO A 51 8.44 -8.43 12.16
CA PRO A 51 8.76 -7.72 10.94
C PRO A 51 7.55 -6.92 10.47
N ILE A 52 7.80 -5.79 9.82
CA ILE A 52 6.74 -5.09 9.09
C ILE A 52 6.35 -5.94 7.88
N MET A 53 5.07 -6.13 7.68
CA MET A 53 4.52 -6.93 6.59
C MET A 53 3.55 -6.10 5.76
N ALA A 54 3.60 -6.27 4.43
CA ALA A 54 2.66 -5.70 3.48
C ALA A 54 2.11 -6.84 2.60
N ASP A 55 0.79 -6.94 2.46
CA ASP A 55 0.20 -7.89 1.53
C ASP A 55 0.09 -7.29 0.13
N VAL A 56 0.28 -8.10 -0.91
CA VAL A 56 0.19 -7.66 -2.31
C VAL A 56 -1.20 -7.12 -2.67
N ALA A 57 -2.24 -7.51 -1.93
CA ALA A 57 -3.62 -7.06 -2.12
C ALA A 57 -3.98 -5.81 -1.31
N GLN A 58 -3.06 -5.28 -0.48
CA GLN A 58 -3.32 -4.08 0.32
C GLN A 58 -3.59 -2.85 -0.55
N SER A 59 -4.53 -2.02 -0.07
CA SER A 59 -4.83 -0.73 -0.67
C SER A 59 -3.70 0.28 -0.49
N ILE A 60 -3.73 1.36 -1.28
CA ILE A 60 -2.79 2.50 -1.15
C ILE A 60 -2.86 3.10 0.25
N ASP A 61 -4.06 3.19 0.83
CA ASP A 61 -4.26 3.77 2.16
C ASP A 61 -3.61 2.92 3.23
N ALA A 62 -3.80 1.60 3.20
CA ALA A 62 -3.14 0.67 4.12
C ALA A 62 -1.61 0.68 3.98
N MET A 63 -1.08 0.81 2.75
CA MET A 63 0.36 1.00 2.52
C MET A 63 0.85 2.35 3.04
N SER A 64 0.03 3.39 2.95
CA SER A 64 0.36 4.72 3.48
C SER A 64 0.41 4.73 5.00
N GLU A 65 -0.43 3.96 5.68
CA GLU A 65 -0.40 3.81 7.14
C GLU A 65 0.94 3.22 7.62
N ILE A 66 1.53 2.30 6.87
CA ILE A 66 2.88 1.79 7.15
C ILE A 66 3.91 2.91 7.11
N LEU A 67 3.80 3.84 6.13
CA LEU A 67 4.73 4.97 6.00
C LEU A 67 4.54 6.04 7.08
N LEU A 68 3.31 6.21 7.56
CA LEU A 68 2.95 7.23 8.57
C LEU A 68 3.02 6.68 9.99
N GLY A 69 3.16 5.37 10.15
CA GLY A 69 3.26 4.71 11.45
C GLY A 69 4.52 5.12 12.22
N GLU A 70 4.48 4.96 13.54
CA GLU A 70 5.63 5.27 14.41
C GLU A 70 6.80 4.31 14.17
N ASP A 71 6.54 3.11 13.66
CA ASP A 71 7.56 2.10 13.38
C ASP A 71 8.21 2.32 12.00
N GLN A 72 9.27 3.10 11.98
CA GLN A 72 10.03 3.40 10.76
C GLN A 72 11.14 2.39 10.44
N ARG A 73 11.15 1.22 11.08
CA ARG A 73 12.16 0.18 10.83
C ARG A 73 12.16 -0.32 9.39
N TYR A 74 11.06 -0.19 8.65
CA TYR A 74 11.02 -0.52 7.22
C TYR A 74 12.06 0.24 6.38
N LEU A 75 12.48 1.44 6.82
CA LEU A 75 13.50 2.23 6.12
C LEU A 75 14.88 1.57 6.18
N SER A 76 15.25 1.01 7.35
CA SER A 76 16.56 0.38 7.57
C SER A 76 16.53 -1.12 7.34
N ASP A 77 15.46 -1.78 7.74
CA ASP A 77 15.39 -3.25 7.79
C ASP A 77 14.67 -3.83 6.58
N GLY A 78 13.90 -2.99 5.87
CA GLY A 78 12.97 -3.47 4.87
C GLY A 78 11.69 -4.04 5.49
N PHE A 79 10.88 -4.68 4.68
CA PHE A 79 9.63 -5.30 5.09
C PHE A 79 9.37 -6.57 4.27
N ILE A 80 8.52 -7.44 4.80
CA ILE A 80 8.14 -8.68 4.13
C ILE A 80 6.88 -8.45 3.30
N ILE A 81 6.93 -8.89 2.04
CA ILE A 81 5.76 -8.91 1.17
C ILE A 81 5.10 -10.29 1.29
N THR A 82 3.79 -10.29 1.52
CA THR A 82 2.98 -11.52 1.60
C THR A 82 1.94 -11.57 0.49
N ARG A 83 1.52 -12.79 0.18
CA ARG A 83 0.33 -13.08 -0.63
C ARG A 83 -0.44 -14.19 0.07
N ASP A 84 -1.67 -13.91 0.47
CA ASP A 84 -2.51 -14.85 1.24
C ASP A 84 -1.79 -15.34 2.51
N GLY A 85 -1.08 -14.44 3.22
CA GLY A 85 -0.32 -14.74 4.44
C GLY A 85 0.96 -15.56 4.23
N ARG A 86 1.35 -15.84 2.98
CA ARG A 86 2.60 -16.54 2.64
C ARG A 86 3.64 -15.57 2.11
N TYR A 87 4.87 -15.89 2.34
CA TYR A 87 6.01 -15.12 1.82
C TYR A 87 5.97 -15.01 0.29
N ALA A 88 6.01 -13.79 -0.21
CA ALA A 88 6.09 -13.49 -1.63
C ALA A 88 7.38 -12.72 -2.00
N GLY A 89 7.98 -11.99 -1.05
CA GLY A 89 9.20 -11.24 -1.31
C GLY A 89 9.64 -10.36 -0.16
N VAL A 90 10.71 -9.61 -0.38
CA VAL A 90 11.22 -8.57 0.53
C VAL A 90 11.20 -7.24 -0.20
N GLY A 91 10.67 -6.21 0.44
CA GLY A 91 10.70 -4.83 -0.04
C GLY A 91 11.69 -3.98 0.74
N THR A 92 12.16 -2.91 0.13
CA THR A 92 12.93 -1.85 0.79
C THR A 92 12.02 -0.66 1.09
N GLY A 93 12.35 0.11 2.12
CA GLY A 93 11.63 1.35 2.44
C GLY A 93 11.58 2.32 1.27
N GLU A 94 12.70 2.47 0.54
CA GLU A 94 12.76 3.29 -0.67
C GLU A 94 11.75 2.83 -1.74
N ALA A 95 11.69 1.52 -2.01
CA ALA A 95 10.75 0.98 -2.99
C ALA A 95 9.28 1.19 -2.55
N LEU A 96 8.99 1.08 -1.25
CA LEU A 96 7.67 1.35 -0.70
C LEU A 96 7.28 2.81 -0.89
N VAL A 97 8.14 3.75 -0.46
CA VAL A 97 7.89 5.20 -0.60
C VAL A 97 7.66 5.56 -2.07
N ARG A 98 8.53 5.08 -2.95
CA ARG A 98 8.39 5.32 -4.39
C ARG A 98 7.05 4.80 -4.91
N ARG A 99 6.69 3.56 -4.59
CA ARG A 99 5.45 2.95 -5.08
C ARG A 99 4.19 3.66 -4.58
N VAL A 100 4.15 4.01 -3.29
CA VAL A 100 3.02 4.78 -2.73
C VAL A 100 2.92 6.15 -3.38
N THR A 101 4.05 6.83 -3.61
CA THR A 101 4.08 8.13 -4.27
C THR A 101 3.56 8.03 -5.72
N GLU A 102 4.03 7.05 -6.49
CA GLU A 102 3.55 6.79 -7.85
C GLU A 102 2.04 6.58 -7.89
N LEU A 103 1.52 5.72 -7.00
CA LEU A 103 0.09 5.43 -6.94
C LEU A 103 -0.74 6.67 -6.54
N ARG A 104 -0.23 7.50 -5.62
CA ARG A 104 -0.90 8.76 -5.27
C ARG A 104 -0.92 9.77 -6.41
N ILE A 105 0.18 9.90 -7.15
CA ILE A 105 0.25 10.76 -8.32
C ILE A 105 -0.74 10.27 -9.39
N GLU A 106 -0.78 8.97 -9.63
CA GLU A 106 -1.71 8.36 -10.58
C GLU A 106 -3.17 8.59 -10.17
N ALA A 107 -3.52 8.34 -8.90
CA ALA A 107 -4.85 8.60 -8.37
C ALA A 107 -5.23 10.09 -8.51
N ALA A 108 -4.34 11.01 -8.16
CA ALA A 108 -4.58 12.44 -8.30
C ALA A 108 -4.74 12.89 -9.76
N ARG A 109 -3.97 12.29 -10.69
CA ARG A 109 -4.03 12.61 -12.12
C ARG A 109 -5.39 12.27 -12.75
N TYR A 110 -6.02 11.21 -12.27
CA TYR A 110 -7.30 10.74 -12.80
C TYR A 110 -8.51 11.12 -11.95
N ALA A 111 -8.30 11.86 -10.86
CA ALA A 111 -9.41 12.38 -10.07
C ALA A 111 -10.12 13.54 -10.79
N ASN A 112 -11.42 13.64 -10.57
CA ASN A 112 -12.18 14.82 -10.96
C ASN A 112 -11.69 16.03 -10.14
N PRO A 113 -11.25 17.14 -10.78
CA PRO A 113 -10.62 18.26 -10.07
C PRO A 113 -11.57 19.00 -9.13
N LEU A 114 -12.87 18.87 -9.31
CA LEU A 114 -13.89 19.56 -8.51
C LEU A 114 -14.32 18.74 -7.28
N THR A 115 -14.47 17.44 -7.43
CA THR A 115 -15.01 16.55 -6.40
C THR A 115 -13.95 15.64 -5.76
N LEU A 116 -12.78 15.51 -6.38
CA LEU A 116 -11.70 14.57 -6.07
C LEU A 116 -12.11 13.09 -6.14
N LEU A 117 -13.31 12.81 -6.66
CA LEU A 117 -13.74 11.44 -6.93
C LEU A 117 -13.00 10.87 -8.16
N PRO A 118 -12.90 9.54 -8.27
CA PRO A 118 -12.32 8.90 -9.44
C PRO A 118 -12.99 9.35 -10.74
N GLY A 119 -12.18 9.68 -11.74
CA GLY A 119 -12.67 10.01 -13.07
C GLY A 119 -12.99 8.76 -13.91
N ASN A 120 -13.28 8.96 -15.19
CA ASN A 120 -13.76 7.88 -16.06
C ASN A 120 -12.77 6.72 -16.23
N ILE A 121 -11.45 6.99 -16.24
CA ILE A 121 -10.44 5.94 -16.44
C ILE A 121 -10.44 4.94 -15.28
N PRO A 122 -10.21 5.33 -14.01
CA PRO A 122 -10.25 4.38 -12.90
C PRO A 122 -11.61 3.71 -12.71
N ILE A 123 -12.72 4.37 -13.05
CA ILE A 123 -14.05 3.76 -13.04
C ILE A 123 -14.13 2.61 -14.05
N ALA A 124 -13.70 2.86 -15.30
CA ALA A 124 -13.74 1.84 -16.36
C ALA A 124 -12.84 0.64 -16.02
N GLU A 125 -11.64 0.88 -15.49
CA GLU A 125 -10.72 -0.17 -15.04
C GLU A 125 -11.28 -0.99 -13.87
N HIS A 126 -11.95 -0.32 -12.93
CA HIS A 126 -12.60 -1.01 -11.81
C HIS A 126 -13.73 -1.93 -12.28
N ILE A 127 -14.59 -1.44 -13.17
CA ILE A 127 -15.68 -2.24 -13.76
C ILE A 127 -15.10 -3.42 -14.54
N ALA A 128 -14.06 -3.21 -15.36
CA ALA A 128 -13.43 -4.29 -16.11
C ALA A 128 -12.91 -5.40 -15.18
N ARG A 129 -12.23 -5.04 -14.08
CA ARG A 129 -11.77 -6.02 -13.07
C ARG A 129 -12.90 -6.82 -12.44
N LEU A 130 -14.04 -6.17 -12.12
CA LEU A 130 -15.21 -6.86 -11.56
C LEU A 130 -15.80 -7.88 -12.55
N ILE A 131 -15.85 -7.51 -13.83
CA ILE A 131 -16.32 -8.38 -14.91
C ILE A 131 -15.37 -9.58 -15.08
N GLU A 132 -14.06 -9.35 -15.15
CA GLU A 132 -13.04 -10.41 -15.27
C GLU A 132 -13.10 -11.39 -14.09
N ALA A 133 -13.27 -10.84 -12.86
CA ALA A 133 -13.41 -11.62 -11.64
C ALA A 133 -14.78 -12.32 -11.51
N ARG A 134 -15.69 -12.11 -12.45
CA ARG A 134 -17.08 -12.58 -12.40
C ARG A 134 -17.81 -12.22 -11.09
N GLN A 135 -17.49 -11.07 -10.54
CA GLN A 135 -18.14 -10.55 -9.34
C GLN A 135 -19.44 -9.83 -9.72
N SER A 136 -20.50 -10.08 -8.95
CA SER A 136 -21.74 -9.32 -9.08
C SER A 136 -21.58 -7.92 -8.55
N PHE A 137 -22.02 -6.91 -9.29
CA PHE A 137 -22.01 -5.53 -8.84
C PHE A 137 -23.24 -4.79 -9.36
N MET A 138 -23.57 -3.67 -8.73
CA MET A 138 -24.63 -2.76 -9.18
C MET A 138 -23.97 -1.46 -9.62
N ALA A 139 -24.32 -0.97 -10.80
CA ALA A 139 -23.90 0.34 -11.28
C ALA A 139 -25.10 1.28 -11.34
N ALA A 140 -24.92 2.50 -10.82
CA ALA A 140 -25.92 3.57 -10.91
C ALA A 140 -25.30 4.78 -11.62
N TYR A 141 -26.04 5.37 -12.54
CA TYR A 141 -25.68 6.61 -13.19
C TYR A 141 -26.61 7.71 -12.67
N CYS A 142 -26.01 8.76 -12.08
CA CYS A 142 -26.74 9.89 -11.52
C CYS A 142 -26.46 11.15 -12.34
N ASP A 143 -27.50 11.91 -12.66
CA ASP A 143 -27.40 13.17 -13.39
C ASP A 143 -28.22 14.28 -12.67
N LEU A 144 -27.79 15.53 -12.82
CA LEU A 144 -28.46 16.68 -12.24
C LEU A 144 -29.42 17.32 -13.27
N ASN A 145 -30.70 17.14 -13.03
CA ASN A 145 -31.72 17.77 -13.85
C ASN A 145 -31.62 19.32 -13.79
N HIS A 146 -31.77 19.97 -14.94
CA HIS A 146 -31.76 21.42 -15.08
C HIS A 146 -30.45 22.10 -14.58
N PHE A 147 -29.33 21.39 -14.59
CA PHE A 147 -28.06 21.94 -14.11
C PHE A 147 -27.57 23.12 -14.94
N LYS A 148 -27.76 23.10 -16.27
CA LYS A 148 -27.41 24.22 -17.14
C LYS A 148 -28.24 25.47 -16.81
N PRO A 149 -29.58 25.43 -16.79
CA PRO A 149 -30.39 26.58 -16.34
C PRO A 149 -30.00 27.12 -14.95
N TYR A 150 -29.65 26.22 -14.03
CA TYR A 150 -29.19 26.63 -12.70
C TYR A 150 -27.89 27.42 -12.78
N ASN A 151 -26.91 27.00 -13.58
CA ASN A 151 -25.67 27.75 -13.80
C ASN A 151 -25.90 29.09 -14.48
N ASP A 152 -26.79 29.14 -15.46
CA ASP A 152 -27.13 30.37 -16.20
C ASP A 152 -27.78 31.42 -15.26
N GLN A 153 -28.58 30.96 -14.28
CA GLN A 153 -29.24 31.82 -13.35
C GLN A 153 -28.38 32.24 -12.15
N TYR A 154 -27.57 31.31 -11.58
CA TYR A 154 -26.88 31.50 -10.30
C TYR A 154 -25.35 31.55 -10.42
N GLY A 155 -24.82 31.33 -11.62
CA GLY A 155 -23.40 31.34 -11.92
C GLY A 155 -22.69 30.03 -11.59
N TYR A 156 -21.57 29.80 -12.27
CA TYR A 156 -20.78 28.57 -12.18
C TYR A 156 -20.26 28.27 -10.77
N PHE A 157 -19.95 29.30 -9.97
CA PHE A 157 -19.50 29.11 -8.60
C PHE A 157 -20.54 28.36 -7.71
N ARG A 158 -21.83 28.68 -7.91
CA ARG A 158 -22.91 27.97 -7.21
C ARG A 158 -23.14 26.58 -7.79
N GLY A 159 -22.96 26.41 -9.09
CA GLY A 159 -22.99 25.11 -9.76
C GLY A 159 -21.92 24.18 -9.22
N ASP A 160 -20.70 24.66 -9.07
CA ASP A 160 -19.59 23.88 -8.49
C ASP A 160 -19.89 23.41 -7.06
N ARG A 161 -20.51 24.29 -6.24
CA ARG A 161 -20.95 23.90 -4.90
C ARG A 161 -22.03 22.81 -4.94
N MET A 162 -22.95 22.87 -5.89
CA MET A 162 -23.98 21.87 -6.07
C MET A 162 -23.36 20.50 -6.44
N ILE A 163 -22.42 20.48 -7.39
CA ILE A 163 -21.70 19.24 -7.75
C ILE A 163 -20.97 18.64 -6.55
N ARG A 164 -20.26 19.46 -5.77
CA ARG A 164 -19.57 18.99 -4.55
C ARG A 164 -20.55 18.43 -3.51
N LEU A 165 -21.71 19.09 -3.35
CA LEU A 165 -22.75 18.61 -2.43
C LEU A 165 -23.28 17.24 -2.84
N VAL A 166 -23.62 17.08 -4.11
CA VAL A 166 -24.09 15.79 -4.64
C VAL A 166 -23.02 14.71 -4.48
N ALA A 167 -21.78 15.01 -4.86
CA ALA A 167 -20.66 14.08 -4.71
C ALA A 167 -20.48 13.64 -3.25
N SER A 168 -20.48 14.58 -2.30
CA SER A 168 -20.36 14.27 -0.87
C SER A 168 -21.55 13.50 -0.29
N THR A 169 -22.71 13.58 -0.91
CA THR A 169 -23.90 12.84 -0.49
C THR A 169 -23.89 11.41 -0.99
N LEU A 170 -23.34 11.17 -2.19
CA LEU A 170 -23.25 9.84 -2.80
C LEU A 170 -22.14 8.95 -2.18
N VAL A 171 -21.15 9.55 -1.53
CA VAL A 171 -20.01 8.81 -0.93
C VAL A 171 -20.25 8.46 0.55
N LYS A 172 -21.36 8.90 1.15
CA LYS A 172 -21.76 8.52 2.52
C LYS A 172 -22.40 7.14 2.53
#